data_5f4e1f07e3eb30b0d504d586ccc1db48
#
_entry.id   5f4e1f07e3eb30b0d504d586ccc1db48
#
_cell.length_a   1.000
_cell.length_b   1.000
_cell.length_c   1.000
_cell.angle_alpha   90.00
_cell.angle_beta   90.00
_cell.angle_gamma   90.00
#
_symmetry.space_group_name_H-M   'P 1'
#
loop_
_entity.id
_entity.type
_entity.pdbx_description
1 polymer ?
#
loop_
_entity_poly.entity_id
_entity_poly.type
_entity_poly.pdbx_seq_one_letter_code
_entity_poly.pdbx_strand_id
1 'polypeptide(L)'
;HKLREQLQLADLLVGAVLVPGARAPRLIPREDLRLMKPGSVIVDVAIDQGGCAETSRPTTHSQPTYLIDDVVHYCVSNMPGAVPRTSTPALCNVTLPWVLRIAERGILRAAAELPPIRAAINCYDGELTNRSVAETFGMAYSPRFER
;
A
#
# COMPACT_ATOMS: atom_id res chain seq x y z
N HIS A 1 9.02 -11.42 18.77
CA HIS A 1 10.33 -11.50 19.44
C HIS A 1 11.44 -10.94 18.54
N LYS A 2 11.72 -11.55 17.38
CA LYS A 2 12.79 -11.10 16.46
C LYS A 2 12.67 -9.65 15.98
N LEU A 3 11.44 -9.14 15.74
CA LEU A 3 11.26 -7.74 15.31
C LEU A 3 11.76 -6.78 16.40
N ARG A 4 11.37 -6.98 17.65
CA ARG A 4 11.79 -6.13 18.77
C ARG A 4 13.31 -6.10 18.98
N GLU A 5 13.99 -7.21 18.75
CA GLU A 5 15.46 -7.28 18.80
C GLU A 5 16.09 -6.41 17.69
N GLN A 6 15.50 -6.42 16.49
CA GLN A 6 16.00 -5.62 15.37
C GLN A 6 15.72 -4.12 15.54
N LEU A 7 14.59 -3.74 16.17
CA LEU A 7 14.27 -2.34 16.46
C LEU A 7 15.37 -1.66 17.31
N GLN A 8 16.00 -2.39 18.23
CA GLN A 8 17.06 -1.86 19.07
C GLN A 8 18.36 -1.56 18.29
N LEU A 9 18.56 -2.22 17.18
CA LEU A 9 19.78 -2.13 16.37
C LEU A 9 19.63 -1.17 15.19
N ALA A 10 18.41 -1.02 14.70
CA ALA A 10 18.14 -0.27 13.48
C ALA A 10 18.28 1.25 13.68
N ASP A 11 18.99 1.90 12.76
CA ASP A 11 19.00 3.35 12.61
C ASP A 11 17.93 3.82 11.59
N LEU A 12 17.59 2.94 10.63
CA LEU A 12 16.54 3.13 9.63
C LEU A 12 15.69 1.87 9.54
N LEU A 13 14.38 2.03 9.69
CA LEU A 13 13.39 0.99 9.48
C LEU A 13 12.52 1.34 8.28
N VAL A 14 12.37 0.41 7.34
CA VAL A 14 11.46 0.57 6.19
C VAL A 14 10.29 -0.40 6.35
N GLY A 15 9.10 0.15 6.52
CA GLY A 15 7.85 -0.59 6.57
C GLY A 15 7.22 -0.69 5.18
N ALA A 16 7.18 -1.89 4.59
CA ALA A 16 6.67 -2.13 3.25
C ALA A 16 5.72 -3.34 3.21
N VAL A 17 4.87 -3.47 4.22
CA VAL A 17 3.89 -4.56 4.31
C VAL A 17 2.78 -4.32 3.30
N LEU A 18 2.46 -5.35 2.53
CA LEU A 18 1.38 -5.33 1.56
C LEU A 18 0.42 -6.50 1.81
N VAL A 19 -0.85 -6.18 2.06
CA VAL A 19 -1.95 -7.15 2.03
C VAL A 19 -2.90 -6.72 0.93
N PRO A 20 -2.99 -7.46 -0.18
CA PRO A 20 -3.83 -7.07 -1.32
C PRO A 20 -5.29 -6.85 -0.91
N GLY A 21 -5.85 -5.66 -1.23
CA GLY A 21 -7.24 -5.31 -0.95
C GLY A 21 -7.59 -5.05 0.52
N ALA A 22 -6.62 -5.11 1.45
CA ALA A 22 -6.85 -4.90 2.87
C ALA A 22 -5.92 -3.83 3.47
N ARG A 23 -6.22 -3.42 4.70
CA ARG A 23 -5.32 -2.53 5.45
C ARG A 23 -4.04 -3.26 5.82
N ALA A 24 -2.92 -2.53 5.85
CA ALA A 24 -1.66 -3.05 6.37
C ALA A 24 -1.81 -3.43 7.85
N PRO A 25 -1.27 -4.58 8.28
CA PRO A 25 -1.23 -4.92 9.70
C PRO A 25 -0.27 -3.96 10.43
N ARG A 26 -0.66 -3.51 11.61
CA ARG A 26 0.20 -2.71 12.48
C ARG A 26 1.18 -3.65 13.21
N LEU A 27 2.41 -3.67 12.73
CA LEU A 27 3.46 -4.54 13.26
C LEU A 27 4.27 -3.90 14.37
N ILE A 28 4.26 -2.54 14.45
CA ILE A 28 5.02 -1.77 15.42
C ILE A 28 4.04 -1.01 16.31
N PRO A 29 3.76 -1.51 17.53
CA PRO A 29 3.00 -0.77 18.53
C PRO A 29 3.74 0.51 18.95
N ARG A 30 3.02 1.52 19.44
CA ARG A 30 3.64 2.76 19.91
C ARG A 30 4.69 2.52 21.00
N GLU A 31 4.43 1.58 21.90
CA GLU A 31 5.33 1.26 23.00
C GLU A 31 6.70 0.76 22.53
N ASP A 32 6.78 0.14 21.33
CA ASP A 32 8.01 -0.40 20.77
C ASP A 32 8.94 0.69 20.20
N LEU A 33 8.45 1.94 20.00
CA LEU A 33 9.33 3.06 19.63
C LEU A 33 10.43 3.31 20.67
N ARG A 34 10.16 3.04 21.94
CA ARG A 34 11.15 3.17 23.02
C ARG A 34 12.33 2.21 22.90
N LEU A 35 12.20 1.18 22.06
CA LEU A 35 13.30 0.25 21.75
C LEU A 35 14.24 0.83 20.70
N MET A 36 13.77 1.77 19.91
CA MET A 36 14.55 2.40 18.84
C MET A 36 15.48 3.46 19.42
N LYS A 37 16.59 3.69 18.73
CA LYS A 37 17.54 4.74 19.13
C LYS A 37 16.92 6.12 18.90
N PRO A 38 17.17 7.11 19.80
CA PRO A 38 16.80 8.50 19.53
C PRO A 38 17.39 8.97 18.19
N GLY A 39 16.56 9.63 17.37
CA GLY A 39 16.94 10.09 16.03
C GLY A 39 16.90 9.03 14.94
N SER A 40 16.55 7.78 15.25
CA SER A 40 16.29 6.76 14.22
C SER A 40 15.07 7.11 13.38
N VAL A 41 14.96 6.50 12.20
CA VAL A 41 13.95 6.86 11.18
C VAL A 41 13.06 5.67 10.86
N ILE A 42 11.76 5.90 10.79
CA ILE A 42 10.78 4.98 10.20
C ILE A 42 10.31 5.57 8.87
N VAL A 43 10.54 4.85 7.77
CA VAL A 43 9.95 5.11 6.46
C VAL A 43 8.82 4.12 6.25
N ASP A 44 7.58 4.59 6.32
CA ASP A 44 6.40 3.73 6.16
C ASP A 44 5.85 3.80 4.73
N VAL A 45 6.31 2.89 3.88
CA VAL A 45 5.83 2.76 2.49
C VAL A 45 4.40 2.23 2.44
N ALA A 46 3.97 1.49 3.48
CA ALA A 46 2.61 0.97 3.60
C ALA A 46 1.58 2.03 4.00
N ILE A 47 1.97 3.31 4.07
CA ILE A 47 1.11 4.40 4.56
C ILE A 47 -0.21 4.51 3.79
N ASP A 48 -0.20 4.29 2.48
CA ASP A 48 -1.42 4.34 1.64
C ASP A 48 -2.44 3.23 2.00
N GLN A 49 -1.99 2.20 2.72
CA GLN A 49 -2.83 1.11 3.26
C GLN A 49 -3.04 1.23 4.78
N GLY A 50 -2.79 2.40 5.35
CA GLY A 50 -3.01 2.70 6.77
C GLY A 50 -1.75 2.62 7.63
N GLY A 51 -0.59 2.29 7.06
CA GLY A 51 0.70 2.21 7.73
C GLY A 51 0.93 0.94 8.56
N CYS A 52 2.19 0.56 8.73
CA CYS A 52 2.60 -0.62 9.50
C CYS A 52 3.01 -0.30 10.94
N ALA A 53 3.22 0.96 11.29
CA ALA A 53 3.38 1.40 12.68
C ALA A 53 2.08 2.02 13.20
N GLU A 54 1.80 1.80 14.48
CA GLU A 54 0.61 2.38 15.14
C GLU A 54 0.64 3.91 15.12
N THR A 55 1.84 4.49 15.13
CA THR A 55 2.10 5.93 15.11
C THR A 55 2.15 6.52 13.70
N SER A 56 2.06 5.69 12.64
CA SER A 56 2.06 6.16 11.26
C SER A 56 0.81 6.93 10.92
N ARG A 57 1.02 8.12 10.34
CA ARG A 57 -0.05 8.97 9.78
C ARG A 57 0.42 9.57 8.46
N PRO A 58 -0.45 9.70 7.46
CA PRO A 58 -0.08 10.27 6.17
C PRO A 58 0.51 11.68 6.30
N THR A 59 1.57 11.93 5.54
CA THR A 59 2.21 13.22 5.38
C THR A 59 2.27 13.62 3.90
N THR A 60 2.72 14.85 3.64
CA THR A 60 2.82 15.39 2.28
C THR A 60 4.27 15.66 1.92
N HIS A 61 4.57 15.84 0.62
CA HIS A 61 5.91 16.21 0.18
C HIS A 61 6.39 17.56 0.73
N SER A 62 5.47 18.48 1.08
CA SER A 62 5.79 19.79 1.68
C SER A 62 6.08 19.71 3.19
N GLN A 63 5.53 18.71 3.86
CA GLN A 63 5.75 18.43 5.29
C GLN A 63 5.96 16.92 5.47
N PRO A 64 7.13 16.39 5.06
CA PRO A 64 7.31 14.96 4.87
C PRO A 64 7.50 14.17 6.17
N THR A 65 7.96 14.82 7.23
CA THR A 65 8.35 14.16 8.48
C THR A 65 7.68 14.73 9.71
N TYR A 66 7.62 13.92 10.75
CA TYR A 66 7.28 14.33 12.11
C TYR A 66 8.04 13.47 13.11
N LEU A 67 8.08 13.92 14.37
CA LEU A 67 8.79 13.25 15.46
C LEU A 67 7.79 12.69 16.47
N ILE A 68 7.96 11.45 16.89
CA ILE A 68 7.25 10.83 18.02
C ILE A 68 8.25 10.01 18.83
N ASP A 69 8.32 10.25 20.13
CA ASP A 69 9.19 9.52 21.06
C ASP A 69 10.65 9.46 20.54
N ASP A 70 11.17 10.59 20.05
CA ASP A 70 12.50 10.79 19.45
C ASP A 70 12.78 9.97 18.18
N VAL A 71 11.77 9.35 17.57
CA VAL A 71 11.85 8.64 16.30
C VAL A 71 11.24 9.47 15.18
N VAL A 72 12.00 9.68 14.11
CA VAL A 72 11.54 10.42 12.93
C VAL A 72 10.66 9.51 12.07
N HIS A 73 9.47 9.99 11.72
CA HIS A 73 8.54 9.30 10.83
C HIS A 73 8.50 9.99 9.47
N TYR A 74 8.73 9.24 8.40
CA TYR A 74 8.51 9.64 7.02
C TYR A 74 7.40 8.78 6.43
N CYS A 75 6.22 9.38 6.25
CA CYS A 75 5.00 8.69 5.86
C CYS A 75 4.31 9.41 4.68
N VAL A 76 5.07 9.85 3.70
CA VAL A 76 4.54 10.59 2.56
C VAL A 76 3.71 9.66 1.69
N SER A 77 2.44 9.99 1.49
CA SER A 77 1.59 9.34 0.49
C SER A 77 2.13 9.63 -0.91
N ASN A 78 2.08 8.62 -1.79
CA ASN A 78 2.62 8.73 -3.14
C ASN A 78 4.11 9.15 -3.17
N MET A 79 4.94 8.45 -2.41
CA MET A 79 6.41 8.67 -2.44
C MET A 79 7.00 8.71 -3.86
N PRO A 80 6.54 7.88 -4.83
CA PRO A 80 7.00 7.94 -6.21
C PRO A 80 6.80 9.30 -6.89
N GLY A 81 5.86 10.12 -6.42
CA GLY A 81 5.62 11.47 -6.91
C GLY A 81 6.81 12.42 -6.73
N ALA A 82 7.74 12.12 -5.81
CA ALA A 82 8.97 12.90 -5.64
C ALA A 82 10.00 12.66 -6.75
N VAL A 83 9.89 11.56 -7.51
CA VAL A 83 10.83 11.14 -8.56
C VAL A 83 10.12 10.79 -9.87
N PRO A 84 9.27 11.69 -10.42
CA PRO A 84 8.38 11.36 -11.54
C PRO A 84 9.11 10.99 -12.82
N ARG A 85 10.33 11.48 -13.03
CA ARG A 85 11.18 11.10 -14.18
C ARG A 85 11.49 9.60 -14.23
N THR A 86 11.52 8.95 -13.08
CA THR A 86 11.81 7.50 -12.97
C THR A 86 10.54 6.71 -12.76
N SER A 87 9.69 7.14 -11.84
CA SER A 87 8.50 6.39 -11.44
C SER A 87 7.44 6.32 -12.54
N THR A 88 7.20 7.42 -13.27
CA THR A 88 6.19 7.44 -14.33
C THR A 88 6.52 6.49 -15.49
N PRO A 89 7.72 6.52 -16.11
CA PRO A 89 8.07 5.55 -17.13
C PRO A 89 8.04 4.09 -16.62
N ALA A 90 8.52 3.85 -15.40
CA ALA A 90 8.50 2.52 -14.80
C ALA A 90 7.08 1.97 -14.67
N LEU A 91 6.14 2.78 -14.16
CA LEU A 91 4.73 2.41 -14.04
C LEU A 91 4.09 2.22 -15.42
N CYS A 92 4.29 3.16 -16.35
CA CYS A 92 3.73 3.07 -17.70
C CYS A 92 4.20 1.82 -18.45
N ASN A 93 5.47 1.46 -18.35
CA ASN A 93 6.02 0.28 -19.02
C ASN A 93 5.33 -1.03 -18.59
N VAL A 94 4.93 -1.14 -17.32
CA VAL A 94 4.27 -2.34 -16.82
C VAL A 94 2.74 -2.32 -16.96
N THR A 95 2.12 -1.14 -17.01
CA THR A 95 0.66 -1.00 -17.07
C THR A 95 0.12 -0.89 -18.50
N LEU A 96 0.84 -0.22 -19.41
CA LEU A 96 0.39 0.00 -20.78
C LEU A 96 0.00 -1.27 -21.53
N PRO A 97 0.74 -2.41 -21.46
CA PRO A 97 0.34 -3.63 -22.13
C PRO A 97 -1.04 -4.15 -21.69
N TRP A 98 -1.41 -3.94 -20.42
CA TRP A 98 -2.72 -4.33 -19.89
C TRP A 98 -3.82 -3.40 -20.35
N VAL A 99 -3.55 -2.08 -20.37
CA VAL A 99 -4.48 -1.07 -20.88
C VAL A 99 -4.83 -1.35 -22.34
N LEU A 100 -3.83 -1.64 -23.17
CA LEU A 100 -4.04 -1.98 -24.59
C LEU A 100 -4.89 -3.23 -24.77
N ARG A 101 -4.65 -4.29 -23.98
CA ARG A 101 -5.48 -5.50 -24.01
C ARG A 101 -6.94 -5.27 -23.65
N ILE A 102 -7.18 -4.39 -22.68
CA ILE A 102 -8.54 -3.99 -22.30
C ILE A 102 -9.18 -3.14 -23.41
N ALA A 103 -8.44 -2.21 -23.99
CA ALA A 103 -8.93 -1.35 -25.07
C ALA A 103 -9.31 -2.16 -26.34
N GLU A 104 -8.52 -3.17 -26.67
CA GLU A 104 -8.77 -4.03 -27.85
C GLU A 104 -9.98 -4.96 -27.65
N ARG A 105 -10.19 -5.49 -26.45
CA ARG A 105 -11.14 -6.59 -26.20
C ARG A 105 -12.40 -6.16 -25.47
N GLY A 106 -12.36 -5.01 -24.84
CA GLY A 106 -13.33 -4.61 -23.81
C GLY A 106 -13.12 -5.35 -22.49
N ILE A 107 -13.57 -4.76 -21.39
CA ILE A 107 -13.28 -5.26 -20.04
C ILE A 107 -13.82 -6.67 -19.77
N LEU A 108 -15.04 -6.98 -20.22
CA LEU A 108 -15.65 -8.29 -19.95
C LEU A 108 -14.92 -9.44 -20.63
N ARG A 109 -14.55 -9.28 -21.90
CA ARG A 109 -13.79 -10.28 -22.63
C ARG A 109 -12.38 -10.40 -22.10
N ALA A 110 -11.72 -9.28 -21.81
CA ALA A 110 -10.40 -9.28 -21.20
C ALA A 110 -10.39 -9.99 -19.84
N ALA A 111 -11.40 -9.78 -19.01
CA ALA A 111 -11.55 -10.47 -17.72
C ALA A 111 -11.82 -11.97 -17.87
N ALA A 112 -12.56 -12.39 -18.89
CA ALA A 112 -12.82 -13.79 -19.18
C ALA A 112 -11.56 -14.55 -19.64
N GLU A 113 -10.76 -13.92 -20.50
CA GLU A 113 -9.58 -14.52 -21.14
C GLU A 113 -8.30 -14.39 -20.30
N LEU A 114 -8.18 -13.34 -19.48
CA LEU A 114 -6.95 -12.96 -18.77
C LEU A 114 -7.17 -12.91 -17.24
N PRO A 115 -6.79 -13.98 -16.52
CA PRO A 115 -6.97 -14.04 -15.07
C PRO A 115 -6.42 -12.84 -14.28
N PRO A 116 -5.26 -12.23 -14.63
CA PRO A 116 -4.78 -11.03 -13.94
C PRO A 116 -5.72 -9.83 -14.08
N ILE A 117 -6.34 -9.62 -15.24
CA ILE A 117 -7.32 -8.54 -15.43
C ILE A 117 -8.57 -8.82 -14.58
N ARG A 118 -9.07 -10.04 -14.61
CA ARG A 118 -10.21 -10.45 -13.77
C ARG A 118 -9.96 -10.20 -12.29
N ALA A 119 -8.80 -10.60 -11.78
CA ALA A 119 -8.42 -10.41 -10.38
C ALA A 119 -8.22 -8.92 -10.00
N ALA A 120 -7.95 -8.05 -10.97
CA ALA A 120 -7.76 -6.61 -10.75
C ALA A 120 -9.07 -5.82 -10.72
N ILE A 121 -10.21 -6.41 -11.08
CA ILE A 121 -11.50 -5.72 -11.07
C ILE A 121 -12.00 -5.62 -9.63
N ASN A 122 -11.97 -4.42 -9.06
CA ASN A 122 -12.47 -4.16 -7.72
C ASN A 122 -13.94 -3.73 -7.71
N CYS A 123 -14.37 -3.04 -8.78
CA CYS A 123 -15.73 -2.54 -8.92
C CYS A 123 -16.15 -2.64 -10.38
N TYR A 124 -17.38 -3.08 -10.62
CA TYR A 124 -17.96 -3.13 -11.94
C TYR A 124 -19.47 -2.91 -11.86
N ASP A 125 -20.00 -2.01 -12.69
CA ASP A 125 -21.45 -1.72 -12.78
C ASP A 125 -22.09 -1.38 -11.42
N GLY A 126 -21.37 -0.62 -10.58
CA GLY A 126 -21.81 -0.21 -9.25
C GLY A 126 -21.67 -1.28 -8.16
N GLU A 127 -21.20 -2.48 -8.49
CA GLU A 127 -21.00 -3.57 -7.54
C GLU A 127 -19.52 -3.75 -7.15
N LEU A 128 -19.23 -4.05 -5.87
CA LEU A 128 -17.90 -4.44 -5.43
C LEU A 128 -17.66 -5.91 -5.76
N THR A 129 -16.67 -6.16 -6.61
CA THR A 129 -16.33 -7.48 -7.14
C THR A 129 -15.02 -8.06 -6.56
N ASN A 130 -14.40 -7.35 -5.63
CA ASN A 130 -13.27 -7.82 -4.84
C ASN A 130 -13.71 -8.03 -3.39
N ARG A 131 -13.64 -9.26 -2.90
CA ARG A 131 -14.08 -9.64 -1.56
C ARG A 131 -13.34 -8.87 -0.47
N SER A 132 -12.02 -8.79 -0.53
CA SER A 132 -11.20 -8.11 0.49
C SER A 132 -11.51 -6.62 0.58
N VAL A 133 -11.81 -5.99 -0.57
CA VAL A 133 -12.22 -4.57 -0.61
C VAL A 133 -13.60 -4.42 0.04
N ALA A 134 -14.56 -5.27 -0.31
CA ALA A 134 -15.91 -5.23 0.26
C ALA A 134 -15.87 -5.41 1.79
N GLU A 135 -15.12 -6.38 2.30
CA GLU A 135 -14.93 -6.63 3.73
C GLU A 135 -14.26 -5.43 4.43
N THR A 136 -13.24 -4.82 3.82
CA THR A 136 -12.54 -3.67 4.39
C THR A 136 -13.45 -2.45 4.58
N PHE A 137 -14.40 -2.26 3.66
CA PHE A 137 -15.36 -1.15 3.72
C PHE A 137 -16.71 -1.51 4.34
N GLY A 138 -16.93 -2.78 4.73
CA GLY A 138 -18.21 -3.24 5.24
C GLY A 138 -19.35 -3.14 4.23
N MET A 139 -19.06 -3.32 2.94
CA MET A 139 -20.00 -3.20 1.84
C MET A 139 -20.36 -4.56 1.26
N ALA A 140 -21.49 -4.61 0.52
CA ALA A 140 -21.93 -5.84 -0.13
C ALA A 140 -20.93 -6.29 -1.20
N TYR A 141 -20.64 -7.59 -1.24
CA TYR A 141 -19.77 -8.22 -2.23
C TYR A 141 -20.58 -8.90 -3.33
N SER A 142 -20.17 -8.74 -4.58
CA SER A 142 -20.74 -9.44 -5.74
C SER A 142 -19.72 -10.46 -6.31
N PRO A 143 -20.07 -11.76 -6.40
CA PRO A 143 -19.18 -12.81 -6.90
C PRO A 143 -19.05 -12.84 -8.44
N ARG A 144 -19.41 -11.79 -9.13
CA ARG A 144 -19.52 -11.71 -10.60
C ARG A 144 -18.27 -12.19 -11.35
N PHE A 145 -17.09 -11.99 -10.77
CA PHE A 145 -15.81 -12.40 -11.35
C PHE A 145 -15.09 -13.50 -10.54
N GLU A 146 -15.73 -14.07 -9.52
CA GLU A 146 -15.23 -15.28 -8.86
C GLU A 146 -15.31 -16.50 -9.80
N ARG A 147 -14.25 -17.30 -9.83
CA ARG A 147 -14.23 -18.66 -10.33
C ARG A 147 -13.33 -19.50 -9.46
#